data_23234c2cc868e88ae198de28ce0e153f
#
_entry.id   23234c2cc868e88ae198de28ce0e153f
#
_cell.length_a   1.000
_cell.length_b   1.000
_cell.length_c   1.000
_cell.angle_alpha   90.00
_cell.angle_beta   90.00
_cell.angle_gamma   90.00
#
_symmetry.space_group_name_H-M   'P 1'
#
loop_
_entity.id
_entity.type
_entity.pdbx_description
1 polymer ?
#
loop_
_entity_poly.entity_id
_entity_poly.type
_entity_poly.pdbx_seq_one_letter_code
_entity_poly.pdbx_strand_id
1 'polypeptide(L)'
;MSATAAKKKAQPAEAGDGELFLIDGNSLAYRAFFALPESIATADGRPTNAIYGFASMMAKVLIDHHPTGVIVAWDAGMSGREKEYTEYKAGRPSRPDLLREQWPHLAPLAEAFGFTNVKVEG
;
A
#
# COMPACT_ATOMS: atom_id res chain seq x y z
N MET A 1 -5.73 -5.53 -8.64
CA MET A 1 -6.04 -6.49 -8.22
C MET A 1 -6.08 -7.59 -9.04
N SER A 2 -5.92 -7.51 -10.21
CA SER A 2 -5.95 -8.60 -11.00
C SER A 2 -5.05 -9.68 -10.56
N ALA A 3 -3.91 -9.37 -10.20
CA ALA A 3 -3.00 -10.40 -9.80
C ALA A 3 -3.60 -11.21 -8.70
N THR A 4 -4.28 -10.55 -7.84
CA THR A 4 -4.83 -11.27 -6.75
C THR A 4 -5.96 -12.14 -7.23
N ALA A 5 -6.63 -11.71 -8.20
CA ALA A 5 -7.73 -12.50 -8.67
C ALA A 5 -7.19 -13.80 -9.20
N ALA A 6 -6.10 -13.72 -9.86
CA ALA A 6 -5.58 -14.92 -10.45
C ALA A 6 -5.24 -15.87 -9.36
N LYS A 7 -4.70 -15.39 -8.31
CA LYS A 7 -4.35 -16.21 -7.29
C LYS A 7 -5.53 -16.83 -6.75
N LYS A 8 -6.55 -16.21 -6.62
CA LYS A 8 -7.68 -16.76 -6.10
C LYS A 8 -8.07 -17.92 -6.81
N LYS A 9 -7.94 -17.95 -8.03
CA LYS A 9 -8.34 -19.08 -8.66
C LYS A 9 -7.55 -20.22 -8.32
N ALA A 10 -6.37 -20.09 -8.10
CA ALA A 10 -5.56 -21.24 -7.86
C ALA A 10 -5.94 -21.88 -6.60
N GLN A 11 -6.61 -21.32 -5.79
CA GLN A 11 -6.85 -21.86 -4.60
C GLN A 11 -7.99 -22.62 -4.44
N PRO A 12 -7.99 -23.61 -4.13
CA PRO A 12 -9.05 -24.47 -4.02
C PRO A 12 -9.61 -24.21 -2.81
N ALA A 13 -9.97 -23.98 -2.53
CA ALA A 13 -10.61 -23.80 -1.52
C ALA A 13 -10.79 -24.54 -0.55
N GLU A 14 -10.50 -25.19 -0.35
CA GLU A 14 -10.73 -25.90 0.62
C GLU A 14 -10.98 -25.02 1.60
N ALA A 15 -10.86 -24.86 2.22
CA ALA A 15 -11.10 -24.11 3.26
C ALA A 15 -11.47 -22.99 2.63
N GLY A 16 -11.51 -23.12 1.73
CA GLY A 16 -11.99 -22.18 1.19
C GLY A 16 -11.58 -20.94 1.35
N ASP A 17 -11.18 -20.66 1.56
CA ASP A 17 -11.00 -19.45 1.81
C ASP A 17 -9.72 -19.12 1.94
N GLY A 18 -9.10 -19.51 2.14
CA GLY A 18 -8.00 -19.13 2.41
C GLY A 18 -7.01 -18.80 1.43
N GLU A 19 -6.87 -17.81 0.94
CA GLU A 19 -5.85 -17.50 0.05
C GLU A 19 -4.91 -16.59 0.73
N LEU A 20 -3.64 -16.64 0.36
CA LEU A 20 -2.64 -15.74 0.90
C LEU A 20 -2.50 -14.66 -0.16
N PHE A 21 -2.72 -13.42 0.20
CA PHE A 21 -2.59 -12.32 -0.71
C PHE A 21 -1.28 -11.59 -0.55
N LEU A 22 -0.69 -11.20 -1.66
CA LEU A 22 0.54 -10.43 -1.61
C LEU A 22 0.21 -9.08 -2.21
N ILE A 23 0.41 -8.03 -1.47
CA ILE A 23 0.14 -6.69 -1.92
C ILE A 23 1.43 -5.91 -2.08
N ASP A 24 1.56 -5.19 -3.19
CA ASP A 24 2.71 -4.35 -3.42
C ASP A 24 2.39 -3.04 -2.69
N GLY A 25 2.96 -2.85 -1.54
CA GLY A 25 2.68 -1.69 -0.70
C GLY A 25 3.00 -0.37 -1.35
N ASN A 26 4.11 -0.29 -2.08
CA ASN A 26 4.49 0.95 -2.73
C ASN A 26 3.47 1.34 -3.79
N SER A 27 3.07 0.38 -4.60
CA SER A 27 2.10 0.66 -5.64
C SER A 27 0.75 1.05 -5.05
N LEU A 28 0.35 0.36 -4.00
CA LEU A 28 -0.94 0.63 -3.41
C LEU A 28 -0.95 2.02 -2.79
N ALA A 29 0.17 2.43 -2.19
CA ALA A 29 0.27 3.75 -1.58
C ALA A 29 0.12 4.86 -2.62
N TYR A 30 0.77 4.70 -3.77
CA TYR A 30 0.67 5.69 -4.80
C TYR A 30 -0.75 5.73 -5.35
N ARG A 31 -1.34 4.58 -5.55
CA ARG A 31 -2.67 4.51 -6.04
C ARG A 31 -3.64 5.15 -5.06
N ALA A 32 -3.45 4.92 -3.79
CA ALA A 32 -4.33 5.47 -2.78
C ALA A 32 -4.21 6.98 -2.75
N PHE A 33 -3.00 7.49 -2.89
CA PHE A 33 -2.79 8.91 -2.84
C PHE A 33 -3.49 9.62 -4.00
N PHE A 34 -3.42 9.04 -5.19
CA PHE A 34 -4.03 9.68 -6.34
C PHE A 34 -5.51 9.38 -6.51
N ALA A 35 -6.04 8.46 -5.75
CA ALA A 35 -7.45 8.13 -5.86
C ALA A 35 -8.36 9.14 -5.17
N LEU A 36 -7.86 9.81 -4.17
CA LEU A 36 -8.68 10.74 -3.42
C LEU A 36 -8.06 12.13 -3.38
N PRO A 37 -8.89 13.15 -3.23
CA PRO A 37 -8.36 14.51 -3.25
C PRO A 37 -7.61 14.86 -1.99
N GLU A 38 -6.65 15.73 -2.11
CA GLU A 38 -5.86 16.14 -0.98
C GLU A 38 -6.65 16.95 0.03
N SER A 39 -7.87 17.29 -0.30
CA SER A 39 -8.69 18.03 0.64
C SER A 39 -9.14 17.11 1.78
N ILE A 40 -8.97 15.79 1.62
CA ILE A 40 -9.27 14.89 2.69
C ILE A 40 -8.11 15.07 3.66
N ALA A 41 -8.38 15.62 4.80
CA ALA A 41 -7.34 16.01 5.73
C ALA A 41 -7.84 16.07 7.15
N THR A 42 -6.92 16.25 8.07
CA THR A 42 -7.30 16.36 9.47
C THR A 42 -7.89 17.74 9.69
N ALA A 43 -8.43 17.99 10.86
CA ALA A 43 -9.03 19.27 11.17
C ALA A 43 -8.02 20.39 11.05
N ASP A 44 -6.76 20.14 11.31
CA ASP A 44 -5.76 21.19 11.20
C ASP A 44 -5.11 21.20 9.82
N GLY A 45 -5.71 20.54 8.87
CA GLY A 45 -5.25 20.66 7.49
C GLY A 45 -4.19 19.72 6.97
N ARG A 46 -3.79 18.74 7.75
CA ARG A 46 -2.79 17.81 7.25
C ARG A 46 -3.44 16.74 6.41
N PRO A 47 -2.99 16.56 5.19
CA PRO A 47 -3.62 15.61 4.27
C PRO A 47 -3.58 14.18 4.78
N THR A 48 -4.66 13.46 4.60
CA THR A 48 -4.73 12.07 4.97
C THR A 48 -5.35 11.25 3.85
N ASN A 49 -5.37 11.79 2.64
CA ASN A 49 -5.99 11.10 1.52
C ASN A 49 -5.32 9.75 1.23
N ALA A 50 -4.01 9.67 1.35
CA ALA A 50 -3.32 8.42 1.07
C ALA A 50 -3.63 7.41 2.17
N ILE A 51 -3.63 7.85 3.42
CA ILE A 51 -3.90 6.97 4.53
C ILE A 51 -5.31 6.42 4.40
N TYR A 52 -6.26 7.28 4.12
CA TYR A 52 -7.63 6.87 4.01
C TYR A 52 -7.83 5.93 2.80
N GLY A 53 -7.23 6.27 1.67
CA GLY A 53 -7.35 5.43 0.50
C GLY A 53 -6.69 4.07 0.70
N PHE A 54 -5.57 4.05 1.38
CA PHE A 54 -4.84 2.83 1.62
C PHE A 54 -5.72 1.92 2.51
N ALA A 55 -6.30 2.50 3.56
CA ALA A 55 -7.16 1.75 4.45
C ALA A 55 -8.39 1.20 3.70
N SER A 56 -8.98 2.02 2.85
CA SER A 56 -10.14 1.60 2.11
C SER A 56 -9.82 0.43 1.18
N MET A 57 -8.66 0.49 0.54
CA MET A 57 -8.29 -0.56 -0.37
C MET A 57 -7.97 -1.85 0.36
N MET A 58 -7.37 -1.76 1.55
CA MET A 58 -7.10 -2.94 2.32
C MET A 58 -8.40 -3.55 2.84
N ALA A 59 -9.34 -2.71 3.24
CA ALA A 59 -10.61 -3.20 3.72
C ALA A 59 -11.34 -3.93 2.60
N LYS A 60 -11.21 -3.43 1.38
CA LYS A 60 -11.85 -4.06 0.25
C LYS A 60 -11.27 -5.44 0.00
N VAL A 61 -9.99 -5.62 0.19
CA VAL A 61 -9.37 -6.93 0.00
C VAL A 61 -10.00 -7.90 1.00
N LEU A 62 -10.15 -7.47 2.23
CA LEU A 62 -10.72 -8.34 3.22
C LEU A 62 -12.17 -8.67 2.93
N ILE A 63 -12.93 -7.70 2.56
CA ILE A 63 -14.34 -7.91 2.28
C ILE A 63 -14.59 -8.74 1.02
N ASP A 64 -13.88 -8.46 -0.02
CA ASP A 64 -14.09 -9.15 -1.27
C ASP A 64 -13.48 -10.55 -1.34
N HIS A 65 -12.40 -10.77 -0.67
CA HIS A 65 -11.68 -12.02 -0.83
C HIS A 65 -11.55 -12.90 0.41
N HIS A 66 -11.77 -12.36 1.57
CA HIS A 66 -11.69 -13.09 2.82
C HIS A 66 -10.40 -13.93 2.88
N PRO A 67 -9.25 -13.33 2.70
CA PRO A 67 -8.00 -14.08 2.64
C PRO A 67 -7.60 -14.66 3.99
N THR A 68 -6.80 -15.70 3.94
CA THR A 68 -6.31 -16.32 5.15
C THR A 68 -5.23 -15.43 5.71
N GLY A 69 -4.46 -14.78 4.85
CA GLY A 69 -3.41 -13.89 5.30
C GLY A 69 -3.07 -12.91 4.23
N VAL A 70 -2.51 -11.79 4.60
CA VAL A 70 -2.12 -10.78 3.65
C VAL A 70 -0.73 -10.30 3.98
N ILE A 71 0.13 -10.29 3.00
CA ILE A 71 1.49 -9.80 3.18
C ILE A 71 1.61 -8.55 2.34
N VAL A 72 2.07 -7.46 2.94
CA VAL A 72 2.26 -6.22 2.23
C VAL A 72 3.75 -6.07 2.06
N ALA A 73 4.21 -6.12 0.82
CA ALA A 73 5.64 -6.04 0.53
C ALA A 73 6.02 -4.60 0.24
N TRP A 74 7.04 -4.12 0.93
CA TRP A 74 7.52 -2.77 0.73
C TRP A 74 8.89 -2.87 0.11
N ASP A 75 9.12 -2.14 -0.93
CA ASP A 75 10.38 -2.20 -1.65
C ASP A 75 11.43 -1.45 -0.86
N ALA A 76 12.32 -2.19 -0.27
CA ALA A 76 13.36 -1.58 0.53
C ALA A 76 14.31 -0.82 -0.36
N GLY A 77 14.42 -1.23 -1.57
CA GLY A 77 15.31 -0.56 -2.49
C GLY A 77 14.76 0.78 -2.90
N MET A 78 13.50 1.01 -2.63
CA MET A 78 12.87 2.23 -3.00
C MET A 78 13.58 3.39 -2.35
N SER A 79 14.04 3.24 -1.17
CA SER A 79 14.72 4.32 -0.47
C SER A 79 15.96 4.67 -1.25
N GLY A 80 16.71 3.71 -1.66
CA GLY A 80 17.89 3.94 -2.41
C GLY A 80 17.59 4.53 -3.76
N ARG A 81 16.58 3.97 -4.38
CA ARG A 81 16.19 4.42 -5.66
C ARG A 81 15.68 5.83 -5.56
N GLU A 82 14.99 6.16 -4.53
CA GLU A 82 14.44 7.43 -4.31
C GLU A 82 15.56 8.44 -4.22
N LYS A 83 16.61 8.10 -3.56
CA LYS A 83 17.72 8.92 -3.39
C LYS A 83 18.37 9.13 -4.72
N GLU A 84 18.63 8.14 -5.48
CA GLU A 84 19.22 8.23 -6.78
C GLU A 84 18.35 9.04 -7.69
N TYR A 85 17.11 8.81 -7.64
CA TYR A 85 16.16 9.47 -8.48
C TYR A 85 16.19 10.96 -8.22
N THR A 86 16.27 11.34 -6.98
CA THR A 86 16.28 12.72 -6.61
C THR A 86 17.53 13.41 -7.15
N GLU A 87 18.62 12.78 -7.07
CA GLU A 87 19.85 13.31 -7.56
C GLU A 87 19.74 13.45 -9.06
N TYR A 88 19.25 12.47 -9.70
CA TYR A 88 19.12 12.43 -11.12
C TYR A 88 18.17 13.51 -11.60
N LYS A 89 17.09 13.68 -10.95
CA LYS A 89 16.10 14.65 -11.36
C LYS A 89 16.33 16.05 -10.85
N ALA A 90 17.39 16.29 -10.28
CA ALA A 90 17.68 17.58 -9.79
C ALA A 90 16.52 18.33 -9.21
N GLY A 91 16.28 18.16 -8.04
CA GLY A 91 15.27 18.92 -7.37
C GLY A 91 13.83 18.46 -7.50
N ARG A 92 13.60 17.43 -8.24
CA ARG A 92 12.32 16.95 -8.35
C ARG A 92 12.16 15.85 -7.37
N PRO A 93 11.28 15.84 -6.45
CA PRO A 93 11.12 14.78 -5.46
C PRO A 93 10.65 13.53 -6.16
N SER A 94 11.09 12.40 -5.74
CA SER A 94 10.69 11.16 -6.35
C SER A 94 9.32 10.79 -5.86
N ARG A 95 8.86 11.35 -4.78
CA ARG A 95 7.56 11.04 -4.24
C ARG A 95 6.91 12.36 -3.87
N PRO A 96 5.63 12.56 -4.12
CA PRO A 96 4.99 13.82 -3.78
C PRO A 96 5.17 14.11 -2.30
N ASP A 97 5.44 15.35 -1.97
CA ASP A 97 5.62 15.73 -0.58
C ASP A 97 4.47 15.32 0.32
N LEU A 98 3.25 15.52 -0.12
CA LEU A 98 2.12 15.18 0.73
C LEU A 98 2.01 13.68 0.95
N LEU A 99 2.44 12.88 -0.01
CA LEU A 99 2.42 11.46 0.17
C LEU A 99 3.56 11.08 1.12
N ARG A 100 4.70 11.73 1.01
CA ARG A 100 5.83 11.42 1.84
C ARG A 100 5.48 11.65 3.30
N GLU A 101 4.69 12.66 3.59
CA GLU A 101 4.28 12.95 4.93
C GLU A 101 3.41 11.84 5.47
N GLN A 102 2.61 11.21 4.66
CA GLN A 102 1.70 10.18 5.10
C GLN A 102 2.33 8.79 5.12
N TRP A 103 3.44 8.65 4.42
CA TRP A 103 4.07 7.34 4.24
C TRP A 103 4.36 6.58 5.54
N PRO A 104 4.91 7.21 6.57
CA PRO A 104 5.23 6.48 7.79
C PRO A 104 4.04 5.85 8.48
N HIS A 105 2.83 6.27 8.13
CA HIS A 105 1.66 5.74 8.77
C HIS A 105 1.08 4.52 8.06
N LEU A 106 1.56 4.23 6.86
CA LEU A 106 0.95 3.16 6.07
C LEU A 106 1.26 1.76 6.57
N ALA A 107 2.51 1.48 6.89
CA ALA A 107 2.85 0.16 7.38
C ALA A 107 2.19 -0.14 8.72
N PRO A 108 2.17 0.82 9.66
CA PRO A 108 1.47 0.57 10.92
C PRO A 108 -0.02 0.33 10.70
N LEU A 109 -0.59 0.99 9.68
CA LEU A 109 -2.00 0.82 9.40
C LEU A 109 -2.24 -0.60 8.90
N ALA A 110 -1.37 -1.11 8.03
CA ALA A 110 -1.49 -2.46 7.51
C ALA A 110 -1.42 -3.44 8.67
N GLU A 111 -0.55 -3.19 9.63
CA GLU A 111 -0.43 -4.03 10.76
C GLU A 111 -1.71 -4.01 11.57
N ALA A 112 -2.35 -2.87 11.69
CA ALA A 112 -3.60 -2.76 12.44
C ALA A 112 -4.70 -3.58 11.78
N PHE A 113 -4.58 -3.83 10.49
CA PHE A 113 -5.56 -4.65 9.79
C PHE A 113 -5.22 -6.14 9.98
N GLY A 114 -4.11 -6.42 10.60
CA GLY A 114 -3.71 -7.82 10.80
C GLY A 114 -2.83 -8.32 9.67
N PHE A 115 -2.32 -7.42 8.83
CA PHE A 115 -1.51 -7.83 7.71
C PHE A 115 -0.04 -7.84 8.13
N THR A 116 0.78 -8.58 7.42
CA THR A 116 2.19 -8.67 7.74
C THR A 116 2.98 -7.84 6.74
N ASN A 117 3.81 -6.94 7.24
CA ASN A 117 4.63 -6.13 6.37
C ASN A 117 5.99 -6.78 6.21
N VAL A 118 6.53 -6.79 4.98
CA VAL A 118 7.88 -7.31 4.77
C VAL A 118 8.59 -6.32 3.88
N LYS A 119 9.88 -6.23 4.02
CA LYS A 119 10.67 -5.37 3.18
C LYS A 119 11.37 -6.24 2.20
N VAL A 120 11.28 -5.89 0.94
CA VAL A 120 11.90 -6.68 -0.11
C VAL A 120 13.11 -5.92 -0.58
N GLU A 121 14.26 -6.53 -0.47
CA GLU A 121 15.48 -5.89 -0.85
C GLU A 121 15.55 -5.93 -2.31
N GLY A 122 15.88 -4.92 -2.89
CA GLY A 122 15.88 -5.02 -4.27
C GLY A 122 16.80 -4.36 -5.02
#